data_b26e11ba6b7ba7725485c4978ea466ed
#
_entry.id   b26e11ba6b7ba7725485c4978ea466ed
#
_cell.length_a   1.000
_cell.length_b   1.000
_cell.length_c   1.000
_cell.angle_alpha   90.00
_cell.angle_beta   90.00
_cell.angle_gamma   90.00
#
_symmetry.space_group_name_H-M   'P 1'
#
loop_
_entity.id
_entity.type
_entity.pdbx_description
1 polymer ?
#
loop_
_entity_poly.entity_id
_entity_poly.type
_entity_poly.pdbx_seq_one_letter_code
_entity_poly.pdbx_strand_id
1 'polypeptide(L)'
;DYYASRGLGDVYKRQNLLTALSKDGIQVNGFDFDTAIAAYLIDSARADYNLKVLINEYLEKSIDEKMSSAIKYLSDLYLYLKERIEKEGMEELYYKVEHPLINVLSSMEAVGFNVNGEILEKLAVKFKEEIKNTEKEIYHLCEEEFNISSPKQLGKILFEKLDLPVIKKTKTGYSTNADVLEKLKDKHPVIEKIIY
;
A
#
# COMPACT_ATOMS: atom_id res chain seq x y z
N ASP A 1 37.31 -12.58 3.42
CA ASP A 1 36.59 -11.61 2.55
C ASP A 1 35.53 -12.27 1.67
N TYR A 2 35.71 -13.55 1.28
CA TYR A 2 34.72 -14.30 0.48
C TYR A 2 33.38 -14.53 1.23
N TYR A 3 33.41 -14.61 2.53
CA TYR A 3 32.19 -14.74 3.36
C TYR A 3 31.53 -13.38 3.66
N ALA A 4 32.27 -12.30 3.69
CA ALA A 4 31.74 -10.96 3.91
C ALA A 4 30.94 -10.48 2.69
N SER A 5 31.38 -10.81 1.48
CA SER A 5 30.64 -10.51 0.25
C SER A 5 29.35 -11.34 0.10
N ARG A 6 29.33 -12.57 0.61
CA ARG A 6 28.11 -13.41 0.61
C ARG A 6 27.09 -13.00 1.65
N GLY A 7 27.50 -12.42 2.77
CA GLY A 7 26.59 -11.96 3.82
C GLY A 7 25.75 -10.73 3.43
N LEU A 8 26.16 -10.02 2.37
CA LEU A 8 25.40 -8.92 1.75
C LEU A 8 24.66 -9.37 0.49
N GLY A 9 24.91 -10.60 0.00
CA GLY A 9 24.31 -11.14 -1.22
C GLY A 9 22.82 -11.39 -1.12
N ASP A 10 22.36 -11.76 0.07
CA ASP A 10 20.96 -12.14 0.33
C ASP A 10 20.31 -11.07 1.17
N VAL A 11 19.49 -10.23 0.58
CA VAL A 11 18.82 -9.14 1.28
C VAL A 11 17.30 -9.19 1.12
N TYR A 12 16.67 -8.57 2.08
CA TYR A 12 15.26 -8.27 2.07
C TYR A 12 15.06 -6.76 1.80
N LYS A 13 14.25 -6.44 0.78
CA LYS A 13 14.00 -5.04 0.35
C LYS A 13 15.27 -4.25 0.02
N ARG A 14 16.10 -4.82 -0.82
CA ARG A 14 17.35 -4.21 -1.31
C ARG A 14 17.15 -2.78 -1.84
N GLN A 15 16.07 -2.51 -2.57
CA GLN A 15 15.78 -1.19 -3.13
C GLN A 15 15.79 -0.10 -2.05
N ASN A 16 15.05 -0.31 -0.95
CA ASN A 16 14.98 0.64 0.16
C ASN A 16 16.37 0.88 0.80
N LEU A 17 17.17 -0.18 0.94
CA LEU A 17 18.52 -0.10 1.47
C LEU A 17 19.44 0.71 0.54
N LEU A 18 19.41 0.44 -0.75
CA LEU A 18 20.20 1.19 -1.74
C LEU A 18 19.80 2.66 -1.80
N THR A 19 18.50 2.96 -1.79
CA THR A 19 17.99 4.34 -1.78
C THR A 19 18.43 5.08 -0.50
N ALA A 20 18.39 4.43 0.66
CA ALA A 20 18.85 5.03 1.91
C ALA A 20 20.35 5.32 1.90
N LEU A 21 21.16 4.35 1.49
CA LEU A 21 22.63 4.50 1.46
C LEU A 21 23.11 5.50 0.40
N SER A 22 22.42 5.59 -0.74
CA SER A 22 22.76 6.54 -1.80
C SER A 22 22.60 8.00 -1.36
N LYS A 23 21.67 8.30 -0.46
CA LYS A 23 21.49 9.64 0.13
C LYS A 23 22.71 10.08 0.95
N ASP A 24 23.42 9.14 1.53
CA ASP A 24 24.65 9.38 2.29
C ASP A 24 25.91 9.24 1.42
N GLY A 25 25.76 9.11 0.08
CA GLY A 25 26.85 8.95 -0.88
C GLY A 25 27.52 7.59 -0.83
N ILE A 26 26.91 6.59 -0.18
CA ILE A 26 27.46 5.25 -0.04
C ILE A 26 27.00 4.39 -1.22
N GLN A 27 27.96 3.92 -2.02
CA GLN A 27 27.69 2.95 -3.09
C GLN A 27 27.94 1.53 -2.56
N VAL A 28 26.95 0.67 -2.74
CA VAL A 28 27.02 -0.74 -2.34
C VAL A 28 26.82 -1.64 -3.55
N ASN A 29 27.72 -2.60 -3.71
CA ASN A 29 27.69 -3.60 -4.77
C ASN A 29 27.71 -5.00 -4.15
N GLY A 30 27.46 -6.04 -4.96
CA GLY A 30 27.59 -7.44 -4.54
C GLY A 30 26.34 -8.01 -3.87
N PHE A 31 25.17 -7.42 -4.16
CA PHE A 31 23.89 -8.05 -3.86
C PHE A 31 23.50 -8.96 -5.03
N ASP A 32 23.40 -10.24 -4.78
CA ASP A 32 23.09 -11.23 -5.82
C ASP A 32 21.64 -11.70 -5.80
N PHE A 33 20.93 -11.46 -4.67
CA PHE A 33 19.55 -11.93 -4.51
C PHE A 33 18.74 -11.04 -3.55
N ASP A 34 17.45 -10.83 -3.86
CA ASP A 34 16.47 -10.20 -2.98
C ASP A 34 15.30 -11.16 -2.75
N THR A 35 15.12 -11.58 -1.50
CA THR A 35 14.10 -12.56 -1.11
C THR A 35 12.68 -12.05 -1.28
N ALA A 36 12.44 -10.72 -1.15
CA ALA A 36 11.12 -10.15 -1.34
C ALA A 36 10.71 -10.15 -2.82
N ILE A 37 11.64 -9.85 -3.73
CA ILE A 37 11.40 -9.90 -5.18
C ILE A 37 11.19 -11.35 -5.64
N ALA A 38 11.98 -12.29 -5.13
CA ALA A 38 11.80 -13.70 -5.45
C ALA A 38 10.42 -14.21 -4.99
N ALA A 39 10.00 -13.87 -3.79
CA ALA A 39 8.69 -14.22 -3.28
C ALA A 39 7.55 -13.56 -4.06
N TYR A 40 7.74 -12.31 -4.53
CA TYR A 40 6.78 -11.61 -5.40
C TYR A 40 6.60 -12.34 -6.74
N LEU A 41 7.67 -12.81 -7.37
CA LEU A 41 7.56 -13.56 -8.61
C LEU A 41 6.83 -14.89 -8.43
N ILE A 42 7.08 -15.60 -7.33
CA ILE A 42 6.43 -16.88 -7.03
C ILE A 42 4.94 -16.70 -6.75
N ASP A 43 4.56 -15.63 -6.06
CA ASP A 43 3.16 -15.34 -5.72
C ASP A 43 2.91 -13.83 -5.68
N SER A 44 2.53 -13.25 -6.83
CA SER A 44 2.26 -11.82 -6.99
C SER A 44 0.92 -11.35 -6.38
N ALA A 45 0.04 -12.28 -6.02
CA ALA A 45 -1.25 -11.97 -5.40
C ALA A 45 -1.16 -11.76 -3.88
N ARG A 46 -0.01 -11.98 -3.30
CA ARG A 46 0.24 -11.86 -1.87
C ARG A 46 0.13 -10.41 -1.38
N ALA A 47 -0.48 -10.22 -0.22
CA ALA A 47 -0.66 -8.90 0.38
C ALA A 47 0.60 -8.37 1.08
N ASP A 48 1.51 -9.25 1.54
CA ASP A 48 2.71 -8.87 2.29
C ASP A 48 3.90 -9.77 1.97
N TYR A 49 5.05 -9.14 1.75
CA TYR A 49 6.34 -9.77 1.50
C TYR A 49 7.32 -9.50 2.65
N ASN A 50 6.82 -9.30 3.86
CA ASN A 50 7.65 -9.08 5.04
C ASN A 50 8.47 -10.33 5.36
N LEU A 51 9.76 -10.15 5.73
CA LEU A 51 10.68 -11.24 6.00
C LEU A 51 10.13 -12.28 6.99
N LYS A 52 9.45 -11.84 8.04
CA LYS A 52 8.84 -12.73 9.04
C LYS A 52 7.70 -13.56 8.45
N VAL A 53 6.87 -12.94 7.60
CA VAL A 53 5.78 -13.63 6.91
C VAL A 53 6.33 -14.70 5.99
N LEU A 54 7.36 -14.36 5.20
CA LEU A 54 7.98 -15.28 4.26
C LEU A 54 8.65 -16.46 4.99
N ILE A 55 9.35 -16.22 6.09
CA ILE A 55 9.97 -17.26 6.89
C ILE A 55 8.92 -18.20 7.52
N ASN A 56 7.88 -17.63 8.08
CA ASN A 56 6.79 -18.44 8.66
C ASN A 56 6.16 -19.36 7.61
N GLU A 57 5.89 -18.83 6.44
CA GLU A 57 5.14 -19.53 5.40
C GLU A 57 6.01 -20.53 4.63
N TYR A 58 7.20 -20.12 4.21
CA TYR A 58 8.06 -20.98 3.39
C TYR A 58 8.95 -21.92 4.20
N LEU A 59 9.29 -21.56 5.41
CA LEU A 59 10.16 -22.37 6.29
C LEU A 59 9.42 -22.96 7.50
N GLU A 60 8.13 -22.64 7.68
CA GLU A 60 7.31 -23.09 8.82
C GLU A 60 7.93 -22.72 10.20
N LYS A 61 8.62 -21.56 10.27
CA LYS A 61 9.28 -21.08 11.48
C LYS A 61 8.52 -19.91 12.08
N SER A 62 8.12 -20.06 13.34
CA SER A 62 7.57 -18.94 14.12
C SER A 62 8.73 -18.09 14.66
N ILE A 63 8.64 -16.77 14.45
CA ILE A 63 9.68 -15.82 14.86
C ILE A 63 9.04 -14.78 15.77
N ASP A 64 9.78 -14.39 16.82
CA ASP A 64 9.42 -13.28 17.68
C ASP A 64 9.39 -11.93 16.91
N GLU A 65 8.96 -10.86 17.59
CA GLU A 65 8.85 -9.55 16.95
C GLU A 65 10.21 -8.93 16.55
N LYS A 66 11.32 -9.46 17.04
CA LYS A 66 12.64 -8.88 16.79
C LYS A 66 13.14 -9.24 15.40
N MET A 67 13.54 -8.25 14.61
CA MET A 67 14.14 -8.46 13.28
C MET A 67 15.41 -9.31 13.35
N SER A 68 16.20 -9.22 14.42
CA SER A 68 17.41 -10.03 14.63
C SER A 68 17.12 -11.53 14.64
N SER A 69 15.94 -11.95 15.07
CA SER A 69 15.52 -13.35 15.05
C SER A 69 15.19 -13.84 13.65
N ALA A 70 14.79 -12.94 12.76
CA ALA A 70 14.48 -13.27 11.36
C ALA A 70 15.75 -13.42 10.51
N ILE A 71 16.78 -12.60 10.76
CA ILE A 71 18.02 -12.57 9.95
C ILE A 71 18.72 -13.95 9.93
N LYS A 72 18.68 -14.69 11.02
CA LYS A 72 19.29 -16.03 11.09
C LYS A 72 18.70 -17.04 10.09
N TYR A 73 17.49 -16.82 9.62
CA TYR A 73 16.82 -17.68 8.63
C TYR A 73 16.92 -17.13 7.21
N LEU A 74 17.61 -16.02 7.00
CA LEU A 74 17.67 -15.38 5.68
C LEU A 74 18.35 -16.29 4.64
N SER A 75 19.43 -16.98 5.03
CA SER A 75 20.11 -17.93 4.13
C SER A 75 19.24 -19.14 3.77
N ASP A 76 18.48 -19.67 4.72
CA ASP A 76 17.57 -20.78 4.46
C ASP A 76 16.45 -20.35 3.51
N LEU A 77 15.88 -19.15 3.73
CA LEU A 77 14.87 -18.57 2.87
C LEU A 77 15.41 -18.31 1.46
N TYR A 78 16.62 -17.79 1.34
CA TYR A 78 17.30 -17.62 0.05
C TYR A 78 17.40 -18.94 -0.73
N LEU A 79 17.92 -20.00 -0.08
CA LEU A 79 18.06 -21.30 -0.73
C LEU A 79 16.71 -21.86 -1.21
N TYR A 80 15.71 -21.74 -0.37
CA TYR A 80 14.35 -22.18 -0.71
C TYR A 80 13.78 -21.42 -1.91
N LEU A 81 13.83 -20.08 -1.87
CA LEU A 81 13.27 -19.26 -2.93
C LEU A 81 14.04 -19.38 -4.25
N LYS A 82 15.38 -19.53 -4.17
CA LYS A 82 16.21 -19.76 -5.34
C LYS A 82 15.82 -21.07 -6.05
N GLU A 83 15.70 -22.16 -5.30
CA GLU A 83 15.24 -23.44 -5.85
C GLU A 83 13.86 -23.34 -6.49
N ARG A 84 12.95 -22.56 -5.88
CA ARG A 84 11.62 -22.33 -6.43
C ARG A 84 11.66 -21.56 -7.75
N ILE A 85 12.43 -20.48 -7.83
CA ILE A 85 12.65 -19.69 -9.05
C ILE A 85 13.19 -20.58 -10.18
N GLU A 86 14.16 -21.45 -9.88
CA GLU A 86 14.72 -22.41 -10.83
C GLU A 86 13.68 -23.44 -11.31
N LYS A 87 12.96 -24.06 -10.38
CA LYS A 87 11.92 -25.07 -10.70
C LYS A 87 10.77 -24.50 -11.54
N GLU A 88 10.41 -23.24 -11.30
CA GLU A 88 9.32 -22.58 -12.02
C GLU A 88 9.78 -21.90 -13.33
N GLY A 89 11.07 -22.02 -13.68
CA GLY A 89 11.65 -21.47 -14.91
C GLY A 89 11.68 -19.95 -14.98
N MET A 90 11.72 -19.27 -13.81
CA MET A 90 11.68 -17.81 -13.71
C MET A 90 13.06 -17.16 -13.56
N GLU A 91 14.15 -17.90 -13.73
CA GLU A 91 15.53 -17.40 -13.55
C GLU A 91 15.84 -16.22 -14.49
N GLU A 92 15.46 -16.31 -15.77
CA GLU A 92 15.69 -15.23 -16.71
C GLU A 92 14.93 -13.96 -16.32
N LEU A 93 13.68 -14.08 -15.92
CA LEU A 93 12.87 -12.99 -15.45
C LEU A 93 13.50 -12.36 -14.20
N TYR A 94 13.88 -13.20 -13.23
CA TYR A 94 14.49 -12.73 -11.99
C TYR A 94 15.82 -12.00 -12.25
N TYR A 95 16.80 -12.68 -12.89
CA TYR A 95 18.16 -12.14 -13.00
C TYR A 95 18.35 -11.11 -14.11
N LYS A 96 17.55 -11.16 -15.19
CA LYS A 96 17.71 -10.26 -16.33
C LYS A 96 16.76 -9.05 -16.29
N VAL A 97 15.66 -9.13 -15.52
CA VAL A 97 14.67 -8.06 -15.46
C VAL A 97 14.51 -7.51 -14.04
N GLU A 98 13.96 -8.29 -13.12
CA GLU A 98 13.56 -7.79 -11.81
C GLU A 98 14.74 -7.38 -10.93
N HIS A 99 15.77 -8.21 -10.87
CA HIS A 99 16.94 -7.92 -10.05
C HIS A 99 17.76 -6.68 -10.54
N PRO A 100 18.02 -6.47 -11.83
CA PRO A 100 18.61 -5.22 -12.33
C PRO A 100 17.71 -4.00 -12.16
N LEU A 101 16.40 -4.17 -12.25
CA LEU A 101 15.43 -3.09 -12.10
C LEU A 101 15.52 -2.42 -10.72
N ILE A 102 15.91 -3.16 -9.68
CA ILE A 102 16.12 -2.61 -8.33
C ILE A 102 17.09 -1.40 -8.36
N ASN A 103 18.18 -1.50 -9.08
CA ASN A 103 19.17 -0.41 -9.18
C ASN A 103 18.58 0.81 -9.92
N VAL A 104 17.80 0.57 -10.96
CA VAL A 104 17.13 1.64 -11.73
C VAL A 104 16.14 2.38 -10.85
N LEU A 105 15.25 1.65 -10.19
CA LEU A 105 14.24 2.22 -9.28
C LEU A 105 14.88 2.95 -8.11
N SER A 106 15.91 2.38 -7.49
CA SER A 106 16.65 3.03 -6.41
C SER A 106 17.29 4.34 -6.86
N SER A 107 17.87 4.39 -8.06
CA SER A 107 18.44 5.63 -8.62
C SER A 107 17.38 6.69 -8.92
N MET A 108 16.21 6.28 -9.43
CA MET A 108 15.09 7.18 -9.66
C MET A 108 14.55 7.76 -8.35
N GLU A 109 14.43 6.95 -7.31
CA GLU A 109 14.02 7.39 -5.97
C GLU A 109 15.04 8.34 -5.32
N ALA A 110 16.34 8.09 -5.55
CA ALA A 110 17.40 8.97 -5.03
C ALA A 110 17.38 10.36 -5.68
N VAL A 111 17.12 10.42 -7.00
CA VAL A 111 16.98 11.68 -7.75
C VAL A 111 15.65 12.37 -7.42
N GLY A 112 14.55 11.60 -7.31
CA GLY A 112 13.23 12.10 -7.05
C GLY A 112 12.60 12.85 -8.21
N PHE A 113 11.47 13.49 -7.93
CA PHE A 113 10.76 14.35 -8.87
C PHE A 113 10.74 15.79 -8.38
N ASN A 114 10.84 16.73 -9.29
CA ASN A 114 10.61 18.13 -8.98
C ASN A 114 9.10 18.36 -8.86
N VAL A 115 8.64 18.67 -7.66
CA VAL A 115 7.24 18.97 -7.35
C VAL A 115 7.08 20.47 -7.18
N ASN A 116 6.12 21.07 -7.90
CA ASN A 116 5.79 22.47 -7.73
C ASN A 116 4.91 22.67 -6.49
N GLY A 117 5.52 23.05 -5.36
CA GLY A 117 4.84 23.27 -4.09
C GLY A 117 3.76 24.35 -4.15
N GLU A 118 3.97 25.43 -4.93
CA GLU A 118 2.99 26.51 -5.05
C GLU A 118 1.67 26.03 -5.73
N ILE A 119 1.78 25.14 -6.73
CA ILE A 119 0.60 24.57 -7.38
C ILE A 119 -0.15 23.68 -6.38
N LEU A 120 0.56 22.86 -5.60
CA LEU A 120 -0.06 22.02 -4.59
C LEU A 120 -0.75 22.84 -3.50
N GLU A 121 -0.14 23.90 -3.04
CA GLU A 121 -0.77 24.82 -2.07
C GLU A 121 -2.03 25.48 -2.63
N LYS A 122 -1.98 25.98 -3.86
CA LYS A 122 -3.17 26.55 -4.52
C LYS A 122 -4.29 25.54 -4.68
N LEU A 123 -3.96 24.29 -5.06
CA LEU A 123 -4.94 23.19 -5.15
C LEU A 123 -5.50 22.83 -3.77
N ALA A 124 -4.66 22.77 -2.74
CA ALA A 124 -5.11 22.49 -1.38
C ALA A 124 -6.09 23.56 -0.85
N VAL A 125 -5.81 24.85 -1.10
CA VAL A 125 -6.73 25.96 -0.75
C VAL A 125 -8.04 25.81 -1.50
N LYS A 126 -7.97 25.60 -2.82
CA LYS A 126 -9.15 25.44 -3.67
C LYS A 126 -10.04 24.28 -3.19
N PHE A 127 -9.46 23.09 -3.00
CA PHE A 127 -10.22 21.93 -2.52
C PHE A 127 -10.80 22.13 -1.12
N LYS A 128 -10.08 22.81 -0.24
CA LYS A 128 -10.59 23.13 1.10
C LYS A 128 -11.81 24.04 1.05
N GLU A 129 -11.83 25.00 0.14
CA GLU A 129 -13.00 25.87 -0.07
C GLU A 129 -14.17 25.09 -0.70
N GLU A 130 -13.91 24.26 -1.70
CA GLU A 130 -14.92 23.40 -2.33
C GLU A 130 -15.55 22.44 -1.32
N ILE A 131 -14.74 21.74 -0.52
CA ILE A 131 -15.22 20.86 0.55
C ILE A 131 -16.12 21.64 1.51
N LYS A 132 -15.66 22.80 2.00
CA LYS A 132 -16.45 23.64 2.93
C LYS A 132 -17.77 24.10 2.36
N ASN A 133 -17.81 24.41 1.07
CA ASN A 133 -19.05 24.81 0.40
C ASN A 133 -19.99 23.62 0.22
N THR A 134 -19.45 22.47 -0.18
CA THR A 134 -20.22 21.23 -0.33
C THR A 134 -20.77 20.75 1.03
N GLU A 135 -20.00 20.84 2.11
CA GLU A 135 -20.49 20.55 3.47
C GLU A 135 -21.69 21.43 3.85
N LYS A 136 -21.63 22.74 3.56
CA LYS A 136 -22.75 23.65 3.82
C LYS A 136 -23.99 23.30 3.02
N GLU A 137 -23.82 22.92 1.75
CA GLU A 137 -24.93 22.49 0.90
C GLU A 137 -25.55 21.19 1.43
N ILE A 138 -24.73 20.23 1.88
CA ILE A 138 -25.21 18.98 2.52
C ILE A 138 -26.00 19.31 3.79
N TYR A 139 -25.49 20.17 4.67
CA TYR A 139 -26.19 20.54 5.88
C TYR A 139 -27.50 21.27 5.59
N HIS A 140 -27.51 22.12 4.59
CA HIS A 140 -28.74 22.79 4.14
C HIS A 140 -29.79 21.79 3.62
N LEU A 141 -29.37 20.83 2.78
CA LEU A 141 -30.24 19.78 2.23
C LEU A 141 -30.74 18.80 3.31
N CYS A 142 -29.95 18.58 4.34
CA CYS A 142 -30.31 17.72 5.47
C CYS A 142 -31.00 18.46 6.62
N GLU A 143 -31.04 19.80 6.59
CA GLU A 143 -31.56 20.67 7.66
C GLU A 143 -30.91 20.35 9.04
N GLU A 144 -29.64 19.92 9.05
CA GLU A 144 -28.91 19.54 10.24
C GLU A 144 -27.40 19.46 9.95
N GLU A 145 -26.61 19.92 10.93
CA GLU A 145 -25.16 19.71 10.92
C GLU A 145 -24.78 18.38 11.59
N PHE A 146 -23.96 17.59 10.95
CA PHE A 146 -23.49 16.30 11.44
C PHE A 146 -22.10 15.97 10.88
N ASN A 147 -21.44 14.95 11.43
CA ASN A 147 -20.16 14.51 10.89
C ASN A 147 -20.40 13.63 9.63
N ILE A 148 -20.22 14.22 8.44
CA ILE A 148 -20.41 13.56 7.15
C ILE A 148 -19.45 12.36 6.99
N SER A 149 -18.23 12.45 7.54
CA SER A 149 -17.24 11.37 7.54
C SER A 149 -17.56 10.23 8.49
N SER A 150 -18.64 10.34 9.29
CA SER A 150 -19.09 9.26 10.18
C SER A 150 -20.18 8.42 9.50
N PRO A 151 -19.90 7.17 9.10
CA PRO A 151 -20.90 6.30 8.46
C PRO A 151 -22.15 6.11 9.30
N LYS A 152 -22.00 6.14 10.62
CA LYS A 152 -23.13 5.98 11.56
C LYS A 152 -24.04 7.21 11.54
N GLN A 153 -23.49 8.42 11.57
CA GLN A 153 -24.29 9.66 11.53
C GLN A 153 -24.88 9.85 10.14
N LEU A 154 -24.08 9.68 9.10
CA LEU A 154 -24.55 9.73 7.73
C LEU A 154 -25.70 8.75 7.47
N GLY A 155 -25.56 7.49 7.88
CA GLY A 155 -26.60 6.49 7.75
C GLY A 155 -27.90 6.88 8.46
N LYS A 156 -27.80 7.46 9.67
CA LYS A 156 -28.96 7.95 10.39
C LYS A 156 -29.68 9.08 9.64
N ILE A 157 -28.93 10.05 9.12
CA ILE A 157 -29.50 11.15 8.36
C ILE A 157 -30.18 10.63 7.08
N LEU A 158 -29.49 9.81 6.29
CA LEU A 158 -30.03 9.34 5.01
C LEU A 158 -31.27 8.44 5.16
N PHE A 159 -31.25 7.51 6.11
CA PHE A 159 -32.25 6.44 6.20
C PHE A 159 -33.32 6.66 7.28
N GLU A 160 -33.07 7.50 8.29
CA GLU A 160 -34.05 7.78 9.36
C GLU A 160 -34.65 9.18 9.23
N LYS A 161 -33.88 10.21 8.82
CA LYS A 161 -34.39 11.58 8.69
C LYS A 161 -34.92 11.86 7.28
N LEU A 162 -34.18 11.50 6.25
CA LEU A 162 -34.57 11.71 4.85
C LEU A 162 -35.40 10.57 4.26
N ASP A 163 -35.63 9.51 5.05
CA ASP A 163 -36.46 8.33 4.72
C ASP A 163 -36.10 7.69 3.37
N LEU A 164 -34.80 7.66 3.04
CA LEU A 164 -34.33 7.04 1.82
C LEU A 164 -34.40 5.51 1.90
N PRO A 165 -34.62 4.81 0.77
CA PRO A 165 -34.75 3.36 0.79
C PRO A 165 -33.45 2.67 1.24
N VAL A 166 -33.54 1.78 2.22
CA VAL A 166 -32.40 1.03 2.76
C VAL A 166 -32.00 -0.07 1.77
N ILE A 167 -30.88 0.11 1.08
CA ILE A 167 -30.35 -0.86 0.11
C ILE A 167 -29.63 -2.01 0.81
N LYS A 168 -28.83 -1.70 1.87
CA LYS A 168 -28.03 -2.71 2.57
C LYS A 168 -27.84 -2.33 4.04
N LYS A 169 -27.96 -3.34 4.92
CA LYS A 169 -27.63 -3.22 6.35
C LYS A 169 -26.30 -3.93 6.66
N THR A 170 -25.60 -3.45 7.64
CA THR A 170 -24.40 -4.06 8.23
C THR A 170 -24.73 -4.55 9.64
N LYS A 171 -23.79 -5.27 10.26
CA LYS A 171 -23.94 -5.72 11.67
C LYS A 171 -24.11 -4.55 12.65
N THR A 172 -23.64 -3.36 12.29
CA THR A 172 -23.58 -2.17 13.15
C THR A 172 -24.52 -1.04 12.71
N GLY A 173 -25.36 -1.24 11.68
CA GLY A 173 -26.29 -0.24 11.18
C GLY A 173 -26.46 -0.23 9.66
N TYR A 174 -26.70 0.94 9.10
CA TYR A 174 -26.86 1.13 7.66
C TYR A 174 -25.53 1.15 6.91
N SER A 175 -25.49 0.60 5.71
CA SER A 175 -24.33 0.72 4.83
C SER A 175 -24.39 2.04 4.05
N THR A 176 -23.32 2.81 4.09
CA THR A 176 -23.15 4.09 3.35
C THR A 176 -21.94 4.01 2.42
N ASN A 177 -21.59 2.82 1.93
CA ASN A 177 -20.49 2.66 0.98
C ASN A 177 -20.86 3.21 -0.40
N ALA A 178 -19.85 3.42 -1.25
CA ALA A 178 -20.01 4.02 -2.58
C ALA A 178 -21.08 3.32 -3.42
N ASP A 179 -21.13 1.98 -3.42
CA ASP A 179 -22.12 1.21 -4.18
C ASP A 179 -23.57 1.44 -3.74
N VAL A 180 -23.76 1.71 -2.44
CA VAL A 180 -25.09 2.02 -1.88
C VAL A 180 -25.49 3.45 -2.23
N LEU A 181 -24.54 4.40 -2.07
CA LEU A 181 -24.79 5.80 -2.41
C LEU A 181 -25.07 5.97 -3.90
N GLU A 182 -24.34 5.31 -4.78
CA GLU A 182 -24.57 5.38 -6.22
C GLU A 182 -25.99 4.92 -6.63
N LYS A 183 -26.53 3.87 -5.95
CA LYS A 183 -27.91 3.41 -6.16
C LYS A 183 -28.97 4.38 -5.64
N LEU A 184 -28.60 5.31 -4.80
CA LEU A 184 -29.47 6.34 -4.23
C LEU A 184 -29.38 7.68 -4.95
N LYS A 185 -28.51 7.81 -5.94
CA LYS A 185 -28.19 9.07 -6.61
C LYS A 185 -29.42 9.85 -7.08
N ASP A 186 -30.37 9.16 -7.71
CA ASP A 186 -31.60 9.79 -8.21
C ASP A 186 -32.72 9.97 -7.16
N LYS A 187 -32.46 9.61 -5.90
CA LYS A 187 -33.47 9.62 -4.83
C LYS A 187 -33.49 10.92 -4.05
N HIS A 188 -32.34 11.60 -3.91
CA HIS A 188 -32.24 12.86 -3.20
C HIS A 188 -31.00 13.65 -3.64
N PRO A 189 -31.08 14.99 -3.81
CA PRO A 189 -29.96 15.82 -4.26
C PRO A 189 -28.72 15.74 -3.37
N VAL A 190 -28.90 15.46 -2.08
CA VAL A 190 -27.79 15.32 -1.13
C VAL A 190 -26.82 14.20 -1.50
N ILE A 191 -27.31 13.15 -2.14
CA ILE A 191 -26.50 11.98 -2.50
C ILE A 191 -25.41 12.37 -3.50
N GLU A 192 -25.74 13.17 -4.50
CA GLU A 192 -24.73 13.66 -5.47
C GLU A 192 -23.64 14.49 -4.78
N LYS A 193 -24.01 15.28 -3.76
CA LYS A 193 -23.06 16.09 -3.00
C LYS A 193 -22.16 15.25 -2.08
N ILE A 194 -22.63 14.11 -1.61
CA ILE A 194 -21.87 13.19 -0.75
C ILE A 194 -20.90 12.33 -1.59
N ILE A 195 -21.26 12.01 -2.84
CA ILE A 195 -20.42 11.21 -3.74
C ILE A 195 -19.30 12.07 -4.35
N TYR A 196 -19.58 13.39 -4.56
CA TYR A 196 -18.61 14.35 -5.13
C TYR A 196 -17.38 14.47 -4.29
#